data_6815ace520f22a5207718a4210d3f41d
#
_entry.id   6815ace520f22a5207718a4210d3f41d
#
_cell.length_a   1.000
_cell.length_b   1.000
_cell.length_c   1.000
_cell.angle_alpha   90.00
_cell.angle_beta   90.00
_cell.angle_gamma   90.00
#
_symmetry.space_group_name_H-M   'P 1'
#
loop_
_entity.id
_entity.type
_entity.pdbx_description
1 polymer ?
#
loop_
_entity_poly.entity_id
_entity_poly.type
_entity_poly.pdbx_seq_one_letter_code
_entity_poly.pdbx_strand_id
1 'polypeptide(L)'
;MIIDCHGHYTTAPKQLEEWRNRQIAGIKDPPLMPRVSDLKISDDDIRETIVNNQLRLMNERGNDLTLFSPRASFMAHHIGDFNVSSTWAAICNELCYRVSQLFPEHFVPVAMLPQSPGEAPETCIPELVKCVEQYGCVGINLNPDPSGGHWTSPPLSDRS
;
A
#
# COMPACT_ATOMS: atom_id res chain seq x y z
N MET A 1 -16.97 10.18 -19.18
CA MET A 1 -16.13 9.89 -17.98
C MET A 1 -15.48 8.54 -18.17
N ILE A 2 -14.16 8.49 -18.12
CA ILE A 2 -13.34 7.26 -18.18
C ILE A 2 -12.70 7.06 -16.83
N ILE A 3 -13.00 5.93 -16.18
CA ILE A 3 -12.47 5.59 -14.86
C ILE A 3 -11.51 4.42 -15.00
N ASP A 4 -10.26 4.62 -14.62
CA ASP A 4 -9.30 3.53 -14.43
C ASP A 4 -9.56 2.87 -13.08
N CYS A 5 -10.09 1.64 -13.10
CA CYS A 5 -10.45 0.91 -11.88
C CYS A 5 -9.30 0.11 -11.27
N HIS A 6 -8.08 0.18 -11.81
CA HIS A 6 -6.93 -0.62 -11.35
C HIS A 6 -5.61 0.17 -11.42
N GLY A 7 -5.61 1.35 -10.81
CA GLY A 7 -4.41 2.17 -10.71
C GLY A 7 -3.53 1.86 -9.51
N HIS A 8 -2.21 1.94 -9.68
CA HIS A 8 -1.25 1.74 -8.61
C HIS A 8 -0.22 2.87 -8.52
N TYR A 9 0.22 3.19 -7.31
CA TYR A 9 1.30 4.16 -7.09
C TYR A 9 2.65 3.52 -7.42
N THR A 10 2.94 3.36 -8.71
CA THR A 10 4.16 2.71 -9.20
C THR A 10 5.40 3.60 -9.11
N THR A 11 5.21 4.91 -9.02
CA THR A 11 6.27 5.93 -9.01
C THR A 11 6.33 6.67 -7.68
N ALA A 12 5.97 6.02 -6.58
CA ALA A 12 6.06 6.61 -5.25
C ALA A 12 7.47 7.15 -4.95
N PRO A 13 7.58 8.20 -4.11
CA PRO A 13 8.87 8.78 -3.76
C PRO A 13 9.86 7.72 -3.26
N LYS A 14 11.12 7.83 -3.68
CA LYS A 14 12.18 6.84 -3.36
C LYS A 14 12.36 6.58 -1.86
N GLN A 15 12.07 7.57 -1.02
CA GLN A 15 12.13 7.46 0.43
C GLN A 15 11.24 6.32 0.96
N LEU A 16 10.12 6.03 0.27
CA LEU A 16 9.24 4.91 0.62
C LEU A 16 9.95 3.55 0.45
N GLU A 17 10.62 3.37 -0.69
CA GLU A 17 11.38 2.14 -0.97
C GLU A 17 12.60 2.00 -0.06
N GLU A 18 13.32 3.08 0.17
CA GLU A 18 14.47 3.11 1.09
C GLU A 18 14.04 2.73 2.51
N TRP A 19 12.92 3.25 2.99
CA TRP A 19 12.37 2.90 4.29
C TRP A 19 11.97 1.41 4.35
N ARG A 20 11.27 0.90 3.32
CA ARG A 20 10.87 -0.52 3.24
C ARG A 20 12.08 -1.45 3.24
N ASN A 21 13.12 -1.11 2.50
CA ASN A 21 14.34 -1.90 2.46
C ASN A 21 15.02 -1.99 3.84
N ARG A 22 15.04 -0.88 4.59
CA ARG A 22 15.51 -0.87 5.98
C ARG A 22 14.62 -1.70 6.89
N GLN A 23 13.30 -1.65 6.74
CA GLN A 23 12.36 -2.47 7.50
C GLN A 23 12.63 -3.95 7.27
N ILE A 24 12.81 -4.37 6.02
CA ILE A 24 13.12 -5.77 5.68
C ILE A 24 14.49 -6.20 6.26
N ALA A 25 15.50 -5.35 6.16
CA ALA A 25 16.80 -5.63 6.74
C ALA A 25 16.71 -5.75 8.28
N GLY A 26 15.90 -4.90 8.92
CA GLY A 26 15.67 -4.88 10.35
C GLY A 26 15.00 -6.14 10.92
N ILE A 27 14.37 -6.96 10.09
CA ILE A 27 13.83 -8.27 10.52
C ILE A 27 14.96 -9.18 11.00
N LYS A 28 16.11 -9.12 10.33
CA LYS A 28 17.31 -9.95 10.67
C LYS A 28 18.29 -9.23 11.59
N ASP A 29 18.34 -7.91 11.51
CA ASP A 29 19.21 -7.04 12.29
C ASP A 29 18.39 -5.90 12.94
N PRO A 30 17.81 -6.13 14.13
CA PRO A 30 16.89 -5.20 14.78
C PRO A 30 17.36 -3.75 14.90
N PRO A 31 18.65 -3.43 15.10
CA PRO A 31 19.15 -2.06 15.06
C PRO A 31 18.89 -1.30 13.75
N LEU A 32 18.69 -2.00 12.63
CA LEU A 32 18.38 -1.38 11.34
C LEU A 32 16.89 -1.05 11.16
N MET A 33 16.01 -1.58 12.05
CA MET A 33 14.57 -1.37 11.96
C MET A 33 14.24 0.13 12.03
N PRO A 34 13.63 0.71 10.96
CA PRO A 34 13.28 2.12 10.98
C PRO A 34 12.03 2.35 11.81
N ARG A 35 11.92 3.53 12.42
CA ARG A 35 10.65 4.00 12.99
C ARG A 35 9.81 4.62 11.88
N VAL A 36 8.49 4.61 12.02
CA VAL A 36 7.58 5.31 11.09
C VAL A 36 7.95 6.80 10.98
N SER A 37 8.33 7.42 12.10
CA SER A 37 8.77 8.81 12.15
C SER A 37 10.04 9.12 11.34
N ASP A 38 10.80 8.12 10.93
CA ASP A 38 12.00 8.29 10.11
C ASP A 38 11.64 8.45 8.61
N LEU A 39 10.43 8.06 8.21
CA LEU A 39 9.94 8.27 6.86
C LEU A 39 9.55 9.73 6.67
N LYS A 40 10.28 10.43 5.81
CA LYS A 40 10.04 11.83 5.47
C LYS A 40 9.72 11.94 3.99
N ILE A 41 8.44 12.05 3.67
CA ILE A 41 7.92 12.31 2.34
C ILE A 41 7.11 13.60 2.41
N SER A 42 7.54 14.65 1.74
CA SER A 42 6.81 15.92 1.65
C SER A 42 5.67 15.81 0.63
N ASP A 43 4.74 16.76 0.70
CA ASP A 43 3.69 16.87 -0.33
C ASP A 43 4.28 17.27 -1.68
N ASP A 44 5.42 17.98 -1.70
CA ASP A 44 6.11 18.31 -2.94
C ASP A 44 6.74 17.08 -3.59
N ASP A 45 7.33 16.16 -2.80
CA ASP A 45 7.81 14.86 -3.32
C ASP A 45 6.67 14.07 -3.98
N ILE A 46 5.47 14.07 -3.34
CA ILE A 46 4.28 13.41 -3.88
C ILE A 46 3.84 14.10 -5.18
N ARG A 47 3.72 15.43 -5.18
CA ARG A 47 3.32 16.20 -6.37
C ARG A 47 4.24 15.94 -7.54
N GLU A 48 5.55 15.97 -7.33
CA GLU A 48 6.53 15.72 -8.37
C GLU A 48 6.33 14.34 -9.02
N THR A 49 6.17 13.29 -8.20
CA THR A 49 6.00 11.93 -8.72
C THR A 49 4.67 11.75 -9.45
N ILE A 50 3.59 12.32 -8.96
CA ILE A 50 2.25 12.20 -9.55
C ILE A 50 2.15 13.01 -10.85
N VAL A 51 2.58 14.27 -10.85
CA VAL A 51 2.47 15.16 -12.02
C VAL A 51 3.27 14.61 -13.18
N ASN A 52 4.50 14.19 -12.93
CA ASN A 52 5.40 13.72 -13.97
C ASN A 52 5.07 12.33 -14.51
N ASN A 53 4.22 11.56 -13.83
CA ASN A 53 3.94 10.18 -14.20
C ASN A 53 2.43 9.92 -14.36
N GLN A 54 1.71 9.61 -13.26
CA GLN A 54 0.31 9.18 -13.34
C GLN A 54 -0.59 10.24 -13.95
N LEU A 55 -0.53 11.47 -13.47
CA LEU A 55 -1.39 12.55 -13.97
C LEU A 55 -1.08 12.88 -15.44
N ARG A 56 0.20 12.89 -15.82
CA ARG A 56 0.59 13.07 -17.23
C ARG A 56 -0.02 11.97 -18.11
N LEU A 57 0.09 10.70 -17.69
CA LEU A 57 -0.45 9.57 -18.45
C LEU A 57 -1.98 9.58 -18.51
N MET A 58 -2.66 9.97 -17.43
CA MET A 58 -4.11 10.15 -17.40
C MET A 58 -4.54 11.18 -18.45
N ASN A 59 -3.90 12.34 -18.48
CA ASN A 59 -4.18 13.41 -19.43
C ASN A 59 -3.93 12.96 -20.88
N GLU A 60 -2.82 12.28 -21.15
CA GLU A 60 -2.47 11.76 -22.48
C GLU A 60 -3.50 10.72 -22.98
N ARG A 61 -4.09 9.94 -22.07
CA ARG A 61 -5.02 8.86 -22.39
C ARG A 61 -6.49 9.27 -22.28
N GLY A 62 -6.77 10.45 -21.78
CA GLY A 62 -8.12 10.96 -21.55
C GLY A 62 -8.86 10.28 -20.40
N ASN A 63 -8.13 9.77 -19.39
CA ASN A 63 -8.72 9.23 -18.17
C ASN A 63 -9.16 10.39 -17.26
N ASP A 64 -10.37 10.31 -16.74
CA ASP A 64 -10.90 11.33 -15.83
C ASP A 64 -10.59 11.04 -14.37
N LEU A 65 -10.61 9.76 -13.96
CA LEU A 65 -10.47 9.33 -12.58
C LEU A 65 -9.72 7.99 -12.48
N THR A 66 -8.93 7.81 -11.43
CA THR A 66 -8.26 6.54 -11.13
C THR A 66 -8.60 6.07 -9.72
N LEU A 67 -9.05 4.81 -9.58
CA LEU A 67 -9.08 4.11 -8.30
C LEU A 67 -7.63 3.72 -7.96
N PHE A 68 -7.08 4.40 -6.96
CA PHE A 68 -5.63 4.47 -6.76
C PHE A 68 -5.18 3.71 -5.51
N SER A 69 -4.37 2.69 -5.70
CA SER A 69 -3.91 1.80 -4.64
C SER A 69 -2.39 1.78 -4.50
N PRO A 70 -1.88 1.27 -3.37
CA PRO A 70 -0.46 0.98 -3.25
C PRO A 70 0.04 0.03 -4.33
N ARG A 71 1.33 0.12 -4.66
CA ARG A 71 1.94 -0.73 -5.68
C ARG A 71 1.83 -2.22 -5.31
N ALA A 72 1.25 -3.03 -6.20
CA ALA A 72 1.01 -4.45 -5.96
C ALA A 72 2.28 -5.25 -5.60
N SER A 73 3.41 -4.95 -6.25
CA SER A 73 4.71 -5.60 -5.96
C SER A 73 5.25 -5.30 -4.55
N PHE A 74 4.71 -4.31 -3.85
CA PHE A 74 5.09 -3.98 -2.48
C PHE A 74 4.17 -4.61 -1.44
N MET A 75 3.11 -5.29 -1.85
CA MET A 75 2.17 -5.91 -0.91
C MET A 75 2.78 -7.04 -0.08
N ALA A 76 3.74 -7.80 -0.58
CA ALA A 76 4.63 -8.77 0.06
C ALA A 76 4.33 -9.08 1.56
N HIS A 77 3.10 -9.53 1.87
CA HIS A 77 2.61 -9.74 3.22
C HIS A 77 3.28 -10.91 3.95
N HIS A 78 3.96 -11.78 3.20
CA HIS A 78 4.73 -12.92 3.71
C HIS A 78 6.10 -12.51 4.29
N ILE A 79 6.49 -11.24 4.14
CA ILE A 79 7.76 -10.74 4.67
C ILE A 79 7.56 -10.22 6.08
N GLY A 80 8.20 -10.87 7.05
CA GLY A 80 8.11 -10.54 8.47
C GLY A 80 6.82 -11.05 9.12
N ASP A 81 6.53 -10.50 10.28
CA ASP A 81 5.33 -10.78 11.05
C ASP A 81 4.18 -9.80 10.76
N PHE A 82 3.10 -9.94 11.50
CA PHE A 82 1.95 -9.05 11.40
C PHE A 82 2.31 -7.58 11.68
N ASN A 83 3.21 -7.30 12.62
CA ASN A 83 3.61 -5.92 12.93
C ASN A 83 4.32 -5.27 11.74
N VAL A 84 5.19 -6.03 11.05
CA VAL A 84 5.87 -5.58 9.83
C VAL A 84 4.85 -5.30 8.73
N SER A 85 3.91 -6.22 8.50
CA SER A 85 2.88 -6.09 7.47
C SER A 85 1.91 -4.96 7.78
N SER A 86 1.41 -4.84 9.01
CA SER A 86 0.45 -3.81 9.40
C SER A 86 1.05 -2.39 9.34
N THR A 87 2.29 -2.25 9.81
CA THR A 87 3.01 -0.97 9.70
C THR A 87 3.19 -0.55 8.24
N TRP A 88 3.58 -1.49 7.40
CA TRP A 88 3.75 -1.23 5.97
C TRP A 88 2.44 -0.88 5.28
N ALA A 89 1.35 -1.63 5.54
CA ALA A 89 0.04 -1.34 5.00
C ALA A 89 -0.44 0.06 5.39
N ALA A 90 -0.32 0.43 6.66
CA ALA A 90 -0.71 1.74 7.17
C ALA A 90 0.04 2.89 6.47
N ILE A 91 1.36 2.76 6.27
CA ILE A 91 2.17 3.75 5.55
C ILE A 91 1.72 3.90 4.09
N CYS A 92 1.52 2.79 3.40
CA CYS A 92 1.11 2.81 2.00
C CYS A 92 -0.30 3.39 1.81
N ASN A 93 -1.24 3.05 2.70
CA ASN A 93 -2.60 3.58 2.67
C ASN A 93 -2.62 5.09 2.93
N GLU A 94 -1.87 5.56 3.94
CA GLU A 94 -1.74 6.99 4.22
C GLU A 94 -1.17 7.75 3.02
N LEU A 95 -0.19 7.17 2.33
CA LEU A 95 0.40 7.80 1.16
C LEU A 95 -0.62 7.92 0.00
N CYS A 96 -1.42 6.89 -0.27
CA CYS A 96 -2.50 6.94 -1.26
C CYS A 96 -3.59 7.95 -0.87
N TYR A 97 -3.93 8.03 0.43
CA TYR A 97 -4.82 9.06 0.94
C TYR A 97 -4.27 10.47 0.69
N ARG A 98 -3.00 10.73 0.99
CA ARG A 98 -2.38 12.03 0.72
C ARG A 98 -2.42 12.40 -0.76
N VAL A 99 -2.20 11.43 -1.66
CA VAL A 99 -2.37 11.66 -3.11
C VAL A 99 -3.78 12.09 -3.43
N SER A 100 -4.81 11.44 -2.90
CA SER A 100 -6.20 11.82 -3.13
C SER A 100 -6.55 13.20 -2.57
N GLN A 101 -5.93 13.63 -1.48
CA GLN A 101 -6.11 14.98 -0.94
C GLN A 101 -5.42 16.05 -1.79
N LEU A 102 -4.29 15.74 -2.39
CA LEU A 102 -3.53 16.66 -3.26
C LEU A 102 -4.13 16.79 -4.66
N PHE A 103 -4.83 15.74 -5.13
CA PHE A 103 -5.42 15.66 -6.46
C PHE A 103 -6.84 15.04 -6.41
N PRO A 104 -7.80 15.67 -5.70
CA PRO A 104 -9.10 15.06 -5.39
C PRO A 104 -9.98 14.82 -6.62
N GLU A 105 -9.72 15.51 -7.71
CA GLU A 105 -10.47 15.34 -8.96
C GLU A 105 -9.98 14.15 -9.81
N HIS A 106 -8.81 13.57 -9.47
CA HIS A 106 -8.15 12.57 -10.30
C HIS A 106 -7.95 11.22 -9.62
N PHE A 107 -7.83 11.19 -8.28
CA PHE A 107 -7.52 9.97 -7.54
C PHE A 107 -8.46 9.71 -6.38
N VAL A 108 -8.97 8.49 -6.32
CA VAL A 108 -9.77 7.97 -5.20
C VAL A 108 -9.01 6.81 -4.57
N PRO A 109 -8.76 6.81 -3.24
CA PRO A 109 -7.89 5.84 -2.62
C PRO A 109 -8.55 4.46 -2.51
N VAL A 110 -7.74 3.42 -2.72
CA VAL A 110 -8.05 2.01 -2.49
C VAL A 110 -7.05 1.45 -1.48
N ALA A 111 -7.54 0.77 -0.47
CA ALA A 111 -6.72 0.29 0.63
C ALA A 111 -5.96 -1.00 0.32
N MET A 112 -4.82 -1.18 0.96
CA MET A 112 -4.10 -2.45 1.13
C MET A 112 -4.32 -2.95 2.55
N LEU A 113 -4.66 -4.23 2.71
CA LEU A 113 -4.86 -4.84 4.02
C LEU A 113 -3.60 -5.58 4.51
N PRO A 114 -3.34 -5.61 5.83
CA PRO A 114 -2.19 -6.31 6.41
C PRO A 114 -2.44 -7.82 6.52
N GLN A 115 -2.52 -8.52 5.38
CA GLN A 115 -2.80 -9.94 5.28
C GLN A 115 -1.55 -10.78 5.57
N SER A 116 -1.18 -10.95 6.84
CA SER A 116 -0.02 -11.77 7.20
C SER A 116 -0.34 -13.26 7.21
N PRO A 117 0.58 -14.13 6.78
CA PRO A 117 0.42 -15.58 6.86
C PRO A 117 0.18 -16.06 8.30
N GLY A 118 -0.81 -16.91 8.48
CA GLY A 118 -1.17 -17.48 9.80
C GLY A 118 -2.04 -16.59 10.66
N GLU A 119 -2.26 -15.33 10.29
CA GLU A 119 -3.15 -14.43 11.01
C GLU A 119 -4.60 -14.58 10.55
N ALA A 120 -5.54 -14.44 11.49
CA ALA A 120 -6.95 -14.46 11.17
C ALA A 120 -7.33 -13.22 10.34
N PRO A 121 -8.26 -13.35 9.36
CA PRO A 121 -8.69 -12.22 8.53
C PRO A 121 -9.22 -11.02 9.33
N GLU A 122 -9.77 -11.25 10.50
CA GLU A 122 -10.30 -10.23 11.41
C GLU A 122 -9.23 -9.24 11.87
N THR A 123 -7.95 -9.62 11.85
CA THR A 123 -6.83 -8.73 12.20
C THR A 123 -6.68 -7.56 11.21
N CYS A 124 -7.25 -7.67 10.01
CA CYS A 124 -7.28 -6.61 9.02
C CYS A 124 -8.36 -5.54 9.29
N ILE A 125 -9.38 -5.85 10.12
CA ILE A 125 -10.56 -4.99 10.32
C ILE A 125 -10.19 -3.58 10.83
N PRO A 126 -9.30 -3.41 11.82
CA PRO A 126 -8.95 -2.06 12.29
C PRO A 126 -8.38 -1.15 11.19
N GLU A 127 -7.51 -1.67 10.34
CA GLU A 127 -6.96 -0.89 9.22
C GLU A 127 -8.03 -0.63 8.15
N LEU A 128 -8.89 -1.61 7.86
CA LEU A 128 -10.01 -1.44 6.93
C LEU A 128 -10.95 -0.32 7.39
N VAL A 129 -11.38 -0.33 8.65
CA VAL A 129 -12.27 0.68 9.22
C VAL A 129 -11.62 2.06 9.12
N LYS A 130 -10.34 2.20 9.51
CA LYS A 130 -9.59 3.44 9.37
C LYS A 130 -9.56 3.94 7.93
N CYS A 131 -9.26 3.06 6.96
CA CYS A 131 -9.20 3.42 5.55
C CYS A 131 -10.55 3.90 5.02
N VAL A 132 -11.64 3.24 5.40
CA VAL A 132 -12.98 3.64 4.97
C VAL A 132 -13.43 4.95 5.64
N GLU A 133 -13.32 5.03 6.97
CA GLU A 133 -13.90 6.14 7.74
C GLU A 133 -13.04 7.41 7.72
N GLN A 134 -11.71 7.27 7.71
CA GLN A 134 -10.80 8.42 7.80
C GLN A 134 -10.20 8.80 6.45
N TYR A 135 -9.93 7.83 5.57
CA TYR A 135 -9.27 8.08 4.29
C TYR A 135 -10.24 8.08 3.11
N GLY A 136 -11.50 7.65 3.30
CA GLY A 136 -12.49 7.60 2.24
C GLY A 136 -12.18 6.57 1.15
N CYS A 137 -11.48 5.49 1.51
CA CYS A 137 -11.19 4.41 0.56
C CYS A 137 -12.49 3.76 0.08
N VAL A 138 -12.58 3.56 -1.24
CA VAL A 138 -13.78 3.00 -1.91
C VAL A 138 -13.65 1.53 -2.27
N GLY A 139 -12.51 0.93 -2.02
CA GLY A 139 -12.19 -0.46 -2.32
C GLY A 139 -10.97 -0.95 -1.59
N ILE A 140 -10.68 -2.23 -1.77
CA ILE A 140 -9.50 -2.88 -1.19
C ILE A 140 -8.77 -3.72 -2.24
N ASN A 141 -7.45 -3.78 -2.12
CA ASN A 141 -6.61 -4.77 -2.80
C ASN A 141 -6.43 -5.96 -1.86
N LEU A 142 -6.95 -7.10 -2.28
CA LEU A 142 -6.72 -8.37 -1.59
C LEU A 142 -5.57 -9.13 -2.25
N ASN A 143 -4.65 -9.62 -1.44
CA ASN A 143 -3.71 -10.63 -1.88
C ASN A 143 -4.40 -12.00 -1.76
N PRO A 144 -4.64 -12.73 -2.86
CA PRO A 144 -5.32 -14.03 -2.81
C PRO A 144 -4.49 -15.11 -2.12
N ASP A 145 -3.16 -14.92 -2.06
CA ASP A 145 -2.24 -15.78 -1.31
C ASP A 145 -1.31 -14.95 -0.42
N PRO A 146 -1.76 -14.55 0.77
CA PRO A 146 -0.96 -13.75 1.68
C PRO A 146 0.29 -14.47 2.19
N SER A 147 0.37 -15.79 2.05
CA SER A 147 1.57 -16.56 2.41
C SER A 147 2.76 -16.30 1.49
N GLY A 148 2.53 -15.67 0.32
CA GLY A 148 3.52 -15.52 -0.73
C GLY A 148 4.00 -16.86 -1.31
N GLY A 149 3.28 -17.92 -1.00
CA GLY A 149 3.59 -19.29 -1.43
C GLY A 149 2.97 -19.64 -2.76
N HIS A 150 3.05 -20.91 -3.06
CA HIS A 150 2.43 -21.49 -4.23
C HIS A 150 1.10 -22.14 -3.87
N TRP A 151 0.26 -22.40 -4.85
CA TRP A 151 -0.99 -23.18 -4.72
C TRP A 151 -0.80 -24.55 -4.05
N THR A 152 0.43 -25.03 -3.98
CA THR A 152 0.83 -26.27 -3.31
C THR A 152 1.12 -26.10 -1.82
N SER A 153 1.10 -24.88 -1.29
CA SER A 153 1.24 -24.67 0.14
C SER A 153 -0.01 -25.18 0.86
N PRO A 154 0.12 -25.86 2.01
CA PRO A 154 -1.03 -26.32 2.78
C PRO A 154 -1.96 -25.14 3.11
N PRO A 155 -3.29 -25.36 3.13
CA PRO A 155 -4.22 -24.36 3.62
C PRO A 155 -3.81 -23.84 5.01
N LEU A 156 -4.13 -22.59 5.32
CA LEU A 156 -3.83 -21.99 6.62
C LEU A 156 -4.41 -22.80 7.80
N SER A 157 -5.54 -23.50 7.57
CA SER A 157 -6.16 -24.42 8.54
C SER A 157 -5.27 -25.57 8.97
N ASP A 158 -4.26 -25.94 8.19
CA ASP A 158 -3.38 -27.08 8.46
C ASP A 158 -2.04 -26.67 9.07
N ARG A 159 -1.90 -25.40 9.45
CA ARG A 159 -0.68 -24.83 10.05
C ARG A 159 -0.77 -24.67 11.57
N SER A 160 -1.61 -25.49 12.22
CA SER A 160 -1.72 -25.55 13.69
C SER A 160 -0.56 -26.30 14.33
#